data_607363ac0bc7fde175ae18b8395bc2ec
#
_entry.id   607363ac0bc7fde175ae18b8395bc2ec
#
_cell.length_a   1.000
_cell.length_b   1.000
_cell.length_c   1.000
_cell.angle_alpha   90.00
_cell.angle_beta   90.00
_cell.angle_gamma   90.00
#
_symmetry.space_group_name_H-M   'P 1'
#
loop_
_entity.id
_entity.type
_entity.pdbx_description
1 polymer ?
#
loop_
_entity_poly.entity_id
_entity_poly.type
_entity_poly.pdbx_seq_one_letter_code
_entity_poly.pdbx_strand_id
1 'polypeptide(L)'
;MKTRLEEHYLTAVRPALIEKFGYGNMFEVPRLEKVVINMGVGNAVRDSKKIEHAVNDMTAISGQKPVVTRAKKANAAFKLREGMAIGCKVTLRADRMYEFLDRLITIALPRVRDFRGLNAKSFDGGGNYALGIKEQIVFPEIEYDKVDEVRGMDVIVVTSAKSDDEARELLRGFHFPFANA
;
A
#
# COMPACT_ATOMS: atom_id res chain seq x y z
N MET A 1 -8.98 -21.10 -0.04
CA MET A 1 -9.46 -20.72 1.30
C MET A 1 -9.55 -19.20 1.32
N LYS A 2 -10.67 -18.61 1.72
CA LYS A 2 -10.79 -17.15 1.75
C LYS A 2 -9.98 -16.58 2.90
N THR A 3 -9.41 -15.40 2.71
CA THR A 3 -8.68 -14.70 3.77
C THR A 3 -9.65 -14.05 4.75
N ARG A 4 -9.21 -13.77 5.99
CA ARG A 4 -10.04 -13.16 7.04
C ARG A 4 -10.71 -11.86 6.58
N LEU A 5 -9.95 -10.97 5.93
CA LEU A 5 -10.50 -9.70 5.43
C LEU A 5 -11.43 -9.86 4.23
N GLU A 6 -11.23 -10.87 3.38
CA GLU A 6 -12.16 -11.16 2.30
C GLU A 6 -13.50 -11.66 2.83
N GLU A 7 -13.49 -12.55 3.82
CA GLU A 7 -14.71 -12.99 4.50
C GLU A 7 -15.43 -11.83 5.19
N HIS A 8 -14.68 -10.97 5.88
CA HIS A 8 -15.22 -9.77 6.50
C HIS A 8 -15.87 -8.83 5.47
N TYR A 9 -15.24 -8.64 4.31
CA TYR A 9 -15.85 -7.87 3.22
C TYR A 9 -17.21 -8.44 2.80
N LEU A 10 -17.27 -9.74 2.58
CA LEU A 10 -18.50 -10.40 2.09
C LEU A 10 -19.64 -10.41 3.12
N THR A 11 -19.30 -10.58 4.39
CA THR A 11 -20.29 -10.77 5.48
C THR A 11 -20.73 -9.47 6.15
N ALA A 12 -19.86 -8.49 6.24
CA ALA A 12 -20.12 -7.25 6.97
C ALA A 12 -20.04 -5.99 6.11
N VAL A 13 -18.91 -5.78 5.40
CA VAL A 13 -18.67 -4.51 4.71
C VAL A 13 -19.61 -4.31 3.52
N ARG A 14 -19.75 -5.32 2.68
CA ARG A 14 -20.59 -5.24 1.48
C ARG A 14 -22.08 -5.00 1.80
N PRO A 15 -22.72 -5.71 2.75
CA PRO A 15 -24.09 -5.41 3.13
C PRO A 15 -24.28 -3.99 3.68
N ALA A 16 -23.35 -3.52 4.53
CA ALA A 16 -23.39 -2.16 5.07
C ALA A 16 -23.28 -1.07 3.99
N LEU A 17 -22.46 -1.28 2.97
CA LEU A 17 -22.35 -0.36 1.83
C LEU A 17 -23.65 -0.34 0.99
N ILE A 18 -24.27 -1.50 0.78
CA ILE A 18 -25.55 -1.58 0.06
C ILE A 18 -26.63 -0.77 0.80
N GLU A 19 -26.72 -0.95 2.10
CA GLU A 19 -27.69 -0.23 2.94
C GLU A 19 -27.45 1.27 2.92
N LYS A 20 -26.16 1.69 3.02
CA LYS A 20 -25.79 3.11 3.10
C LYS A 20 -25.98 3.88 1.78
N PHE A 21 -25.60 3.27 0.66
CA PHE A 21 -25.58 3.94 -0.65
C PHE A 21 -26.73 3.51 -1.57
N GLY A 22 -27.50 2.49 -1.23
CA GLY A 22 -28.69 2.06 -1.97
C GLY A 22 -28.37 1.46 -3.34
N TYR A 23 -27.27 0.68 -3.47
CA TYR A 23 -26.91 0.04 -4.75
C TYR A 23 -27.99 -0.94 -5.22
N GLY A 24 -28.41 -0.79 -6.47
CA GLY A 24 -29.41 -1.68 -7.09
C GLY A 24 -28.83 -3.04 -7.50
N ASN A 25 -27.54 -3.13 -7.69
CA ASN A 25 -26.86 -4.35 -8.10
C ASN A 25 -25.65 -4.63 -7.18
N MET A 26 -25.49 -5.89 -6.81
CA MET A 26 -24.39 -6.38 -6.00
C MET A 26 -22.99 -6.13 -6.63
N PHE A 27 -22.90 -6.06 -7.96
CA PHE A 27 -21.67 -5.79 -8.68
C PHE A 27 -21.28 -4.30 -8.73
N GLU A 28 -22.16 -3.40 -8.37
CA GLU A 28 -21.87 -1.96 -8.25
C GLU A 28 -21.18 -1.63 -6.93
N VAL A 29 -21.30 -2.50 -5.94
CA VAL A 29 -20.72 -2.28 -4.61
C VAL A 29 -19.20 -2.18 -4.72
N PRO A 30 -18.58 -1.11 -4.17
CA PRO A 30 -17.14 -0.92 -4.19
C PRO A 30 -16.39 -2.08 -3.56
N ARG A 31 -15.29 -2.47 -4.20
CA ARG A 31 -14.39 -3.52 -3.73
C ARG A 31 -12.94 -3.10 -3.88
N LEU A 32 -12.05 -3.77 -3.15
CA LEU A 32 -10.61 -3.63 -3.36
C LEU A 32 -10.21 -4.35 -4.65
N GLU A 33 -9.43 -3.69 -5.50
CA GLU A 33 -8.95 -4.27 -6.75
C GLU A 33 -7.49 -4.70 -6.68
N LYS A 34 -6.66 -3.86 -6.11
CA LYS A 34 -5.21 -4.11 -5.94
C LYS A 34 -4.62 -3.18 -4.88
N VAL A 35 -3.48 -3.59 -4.35
CA VAL A 35 -2.59 -2.73 -3.59
C VAL A 35 -1.27 -2.63 -4.31
N VAL A 36 -0.78 -1.41 -4.49
CA VAL A 36 0.54 -1.15 -5.08
C VAL A 36 1.44 -0.60 -3.99
N ILE A 37 2.57 -1.26 -3.77
CA ILE A 37 3.61 -0.79 -2.85
C ILE A 37 4.76 -0.30 -3.71
N ASN A 38 5.22 0.92 -3.47
CA ASN A 38 6.34 1.53 -4.17
C ASN A 38 7.40 1.99 -3.18
N MET A 39 8.65 1.71 -3.48
CA MET A 39 9.79 2.17 -2.71
C MET A 39 10.76 2.91 -3.64
N GLY A 40 10.92 4.21 -3.40
CA GLY A 40 11.89 5.03 -4.11
C GLY A 40 13.27 4.90 -3.47
N VAL A 41 14.29 4.56 -4.27
CA VAL A 41 15.68 4.37 -3.81
C VAL A 41 16.58 5.33 -4.57
N GLY A 42 16.48 6.64 -4.29
CA GLY A 42 17.28 7.67 -4.96
C GLY A 42 18.79 7.50 -4.78
N ASN A 43 19.21 6.96 -3.64
CA ASN A 43 20.62 6.67 -3.34
C ASN A 43 21.22 5.55 -4.22
N ALA A 44 20.40 4.77 -4.91
CA ALA A 44 20.83 3.73 -5.85
C ALA A 44 21.60 4.29 -7.05
N VAL A 45 21.45 5.56 -7.36
CA VAL A 45 22.24 6.26 -8.39
C VAL A 45 23.75 6.22 -8.05
N ARG A 46 24.08 6.23 -6.76
CA ARG A 46 25.47 6.19 -6.27
C ARG A 46 25.93 4.77 -5.95
N ASP A 47 25.04 3.92 -5.48
CA ASP A 47 25.30 2.56 -5.06
C ASP A 47 24.17 1.63 -5.50
N SER A 48 24.44 0.83 -6.54
CA SER A 48 23.44 -0.10 -7.10
C SER A 48 23.03 -1.23 -6.14
N LYS A 49 23.84 -1.58 -5.14
CA LYS A 49 23.52 -2.60 -4.14
C LYS A 49 22.32 -2.22 -3.29
N LYS A 50 22.07 -0.92 -3.11
CA LYS A 50 20.91 -0.42 -2.37
C LYS A 50 19.55 -0.85 -2.97
N ILE A 51 19.51 -1.08 -4.29
CA ILE A 51 18.31 -1.65 -4.94
C ILE A 51 18.08 -3.11 -4.53
N GLU A 52 19.16 -3.89 -4.42
CA GLU A 52 19.04 -5.30 -4.02
C GLU A 52 18.49 -5.42 -2.59
N HIS A 53 18.98 -4.59 -1.67
CA HIS A 53 18.46 -4.52 -0.31
C HIS A 53 16.96 -4.12 -0.30
N ALA A 54 16.59 -3.08 -1.05
CA ALA A 54 15.19 -2.65 -1.15
C ALA A 54 14.29 -3.73 -1.77
N VAL A 55 14.77 -4.48 -2.76
CA VAL A 55 14.06 -5.63 -3.35
C VAL A 55 13.88 -6.75 -2.34
N ASN A 56 14.89 -7.03 -1.52
CA ASN A 56 14.81 -8.05 -0.47
C ASN A 56 13.80 -7.65 0.60
N ASP A 57 13.88 -6.42 1.10
CA ASP A 57 12.93 -5.88 2.09
C ASP A 57 11.49 -5.96 1.57
N MET A 58 11.26 -5.48 0.34
CA MET A 58 9.93 -5.50 -0.25
C MET A 58 9.44 -6.93 -0.54
N THR A 59 10.33 -7.85 -0.87
CA THR A 59 9.99 -9.27 -1.04
C THR A 59 9.55 -9.89 0.29
N ALA A 60 10.25 -9.58 1.38
CA ALA A 60 9.86 -10.05 2.72
C ALA A 60 8.49 -9.50 3.13
N ILE A 61 8.24 -8.20 2.94
CA ILE A 61 6.98 -7.54 3.30
C ILE A 61 5.80 -8.06 2.47
N SER A 62 5.98 -8.18 1.15
CA SER A 62 4.88 -8.48 0.23
C SER A 62 4.66 -9.97 -0.05
N GLY A 63 5.66 -10.81 0.25
CA GLY A 63 5.67 -12.23 -0.13
C GLY A 63 5.76 -12.45 -1.66
N GLN A 64 6.11 -11.41 -2.42
CA GLN A 64 6.20 -11.44 -3.88
C GLN A 64 7.41 -10.65 -4.36
N LYS A 65 8.16 -11.16 -5.33
CA LYS A 65 9.30 -10.46 -5.90
C LYS A 65 8.87 -9.17 -6.59
N PRO A 66 9.38 -7.99 -6.16
CA PRO A 66 9.04 -6.72 -6.77
C PRO A 66 9.72 -6.54 -8.12
N VAL A 67 9.19 -5.62 -8.91
CA VAL A 67 9.77 -5.17 -10.17
C VAL A 67 10.65 -3.96 -9.90
N VAL A 68 11.90 -4.00 -10.35
CA VAL A 68 12.81 -2.87 -10.30
C VAL A 68 12.36 -1.80 -11.30
N THR A 69 12.16 -0.58 -10.81
CA THR A 69 11.78 0.56 -11.65
C THR A 69 13.02 1.31 -12.12
N ARG A 70 13.04 1.66 -13.41
CA ARG A 70 14.18 2.31 -14.06
C ARG A 70 13.79 3.70 -14.55
N ALA A 71 14.77 4.59 -14.58
CA ALA A 71 14.61 5.93 -15.11
C ALA A 71 14.28 5.90 -16.61
N LYS A 72 13.24 6.62 -17.02
CA LYS A 72 12.80 6.73 -18.41
C LYS A 72 13.56 7.81 -19.18
N LYS A 73 14.05 8.84 -18.47
CA LYS A 73 14.79 9.96 -19.04
C LYS A 73 15.99 10.30 -18.18
N ALA A 74 17.08 10.76 -18.80
CA ALA A 74 18.25 11.26 -18.08
C ALA A 74 17.91 12.64 -17.45
N ASN A 75 18.48 12.92 -16.27
CA ASN A 75 18.41 14.22 -15.61
C ASN A 75 19.76 14.53 -14.95
N ALA A 76 20.43 15.56 -15.47
CA ALA A 76 21.76 15.93 -14.99
C ALA A 76 21.76 16.47 -13.55
N ALA A 77 20.71 17.17 -13.13
CA ALA A 77 20.57 17.70 -11.77
C ALA A 77 20.57 16.59 -10.71
N PHE A 78 19.96 15.45 -11.03
CA PHE A 78 19.94 14.28 -10.16
C PHE A 78 21.03 13.26 -10.48
N LYS A 79 21.96 13.56 -11.38
CA LYS A 79 23.01 12.64 -11.86
C LYS A 79 22.44 11.30 -12.39
N LEU A 80 21.26 11.38 -12.98
CA LEU A 80 20.46 10.25 -13.42
C LEU A 80 20.66 10.02 -14.92
N ARG A 81 20.94 8.78 -15.31
CA ARG A 81 20.95 8.34 -16.71
C ARG A 81 19.73 7.48 -17.00
N GLU A 82 19.29 7.47 -18.25
CA GLU A 82 18.27 6.56 -18.71
C GLU A 82 18.64 5.09 -18.43
N GLY A 83 17.66 4.29 -18.02
CA GLY A 83 17.85 2.88 -17.68
C GLY A 83 18.40 2.61 -16.28
N MET A 84 18.86 3.61 -15.52
CA MET A 84 19.34 3.42 -14.15
C MET A 84 18.19 2.97 -13.25
N ALA A 85 18.43 1.97 -12.38
CA ALA A 85 17.50 1.52 -11.36
C ALA A 85 17.36 2.56 -10.26
N ILE A 86 16.12 2.98 -9.97
CA ILE A 86 15.83 4.07 -9.02
C ILE A 86 14.80 3.71 -7.96
N GLY A 87 14.24 2.51 -8.02
CA GLY A 87 13.25 2.05 -7.06
C GLY A 87 12.75 0.65 -7.37
N CYS A 88 11.80 0.21 -6.60
CA CYS A 88 11.09 -1.04 -6.85
C CYS A 88 9.61 -0.89 -6.49
N LYS A 89 8.78 -1.69 -7.15
CA LYS A 89 7.33 -1.72 -6.88
C LYS A 89 6.80 -3.14 -6.95
N VAL A 90 5.74 -3.39 -6.20
CA VAL A 90 4.99 -4.64 -6.25
C VAL A 90 3.49 -4.33 -6.33
N THR A 91 2.76 -5.15 -7.05
CA THR A 91 1.30 -5.07 -7.13
C THR A 91 0.71 -6.35 -6.56
N LEU A 92 -0.08 -6.22 -5.51
CA LEU A 92 -0.75 -7.32 -4.84
C LEU A 92 -2.23 -7.36 -5.23
N ARG A 93 -2.76 -8.56 -5.44
CA ARG A 93 -4.16 -8.81 -5.80
C ARG A 93 -4.70 -10.02 -5.04
N ALA A 94 -6.01 -10.14 -4.97
CA ALA A 94 -6.72 -11.26 -4.36
C ALA A 94 -6.20 -11.57 -2.93
N ASP A 95 -5.92 -12.82 -2.61
CA ASP A 95 -5.55 -13.27 -1.26
C ASP A 95 -4.35 -12.50 -0.70
N ARG A 96 -3.28 -12.32 -1.50
CA ARG A 96 -2.08 -11.59 -1.08
C ARG A 96 -2.36 -10.13 -0.74
N MET A 97 -3.28 -9.50 -1.44
CA MET A 97 -3.72 -8.14 -1.17
C MET A 97 -4.41 -8.05 0.20
N TYR A 98 -5.37 -8.94 0.45
CA TYR A 98 -6.09 -8.96 1.72
C TYR A 98 -5.19 -9.30 2.91
N GLU A 99 -4.29 -10.27 2.76
CA GLU A 99 -3.32 -10.63 3.80
C GLU A 99 -2.35 -9.49 4.11
N PHE A 100 -1.86 -8.80 3.07
CA PHE A 100 -1.01 -7.63 3.28
C PHE A 100 -1.76 -6.51 4.01
N LEU A 101 -2.99 -6.20 3.61
CA LEU A 101 -3.79 -5.16 4.26
C LEU A 101 -4.12 -5.52 5.71
N ASP A 102 -4.39 -6.78 5.99
CA ASP A 102 -4.63 -7.24 7.36
C ASP A 102 -3.40 -6.99 8.25
N ARG A 103 -2.21 -7.36 7.81
CA ARG A 103 -0.96 -7.09 8.54
C ARG A 103 -0.66 -5.59 8.64
N LEU A 104 -0.91 -4.84 7.58
CA LEU A 104 -0.74 -3.40 7.57
C LEU A 104 -1.57 -2.72 8.66
N ILE A 105 -2.88 -3.05 8.74
CA ILE A 105 -3.82 -2.41 9.66
C ILE A 105 -3.59 -2.87 11.10
N THR A 106 -3.42 -4.19 11.31
CA THR A 106 -3.38 -4.77 12.65
C THR A 106 -2.01 -4.73 13.30
N ILE A 107 -0.93 -4.75 12.54
CA ILE A 107 0.43 -4.88 13.05
C ILE A 107 1.29 -3.66 12.70
N ALA A 108 1.39 -3.30 11.43
CA ALA A 108 2.34 -2.29 10.98
C ALA A 108 1.95 -0.87 11.40
N LEU A 109 0.72 -0.45 11.16
CA LEU A 109 0.26 0.90 11.52
C LEU A 109 0.35 1.21 13.01
N PRO A 110 -0.04 0.30 13.94
CA PRO A 110 0.13 0.55 15.38
C PRO A 110 1.60 0.68 15.81
N ARG A 111 2.54 0.12 15.06
CA ARG A 111 3.98 0.22 15.33
C ARG A 111 4.63 1.48 14.77
N VAL A 112 3.91 2.25 13.95
CA VAL A 112 4.41 3.53 13.43
C VAL A 112 4.60 4.51 14.60
N ARG A 113 5.78 5.14 14.64
CA ARG A 113 6.12 6.12 15.67
C ARG A 113 5.15 7.30 15.61
N ASP A 114 4.62 7.71 16.77
CA ASP A 114 3.66 8.83 16.92
C ASP A 114 2.44 8.73 16.00
N PHE A 115 1.94 7.51 15.77
CA PHE A 115 0.78 7.29 14.93
C PHE A 115 -0.48 7.93 15.54
N ARG A 116 -1.09 8.86 14.80
CA ARG A 116 -2.32 9.58 15.20
C ARG A 116 -3.51 9.29 14.29
N GLY A 117 -3.39 8.29 13.45
CA GLY A 117 -4.37 7.95 12.43
C GLY A 117 -3.95 8.34 11.01
N LEU A 118 -4.63 7.78 10.04
CA LEU A 118 -4.41 8.02 8.62
C LEU A 118 -5.14 9.28 8.17
N ASN A 119 -4.55 10.03 7.25
CA ASN A 119 -5.16 11.23 6.70
C ASN A 119 -6.40 10.88 5.86
N ALA A 120 -7.58 11.35 6.29
CA ALA A 120 -8.84 11.12 5.60
C ALA A 120 -8.98 11.86 4.25
N LYS A 121 -8.02 12.74 3.89
CA LYS A 121 -8.02 13.53 2.66
C LYS A 121 -7.06 13.00 1.59
N SER A 122 -6.38 11.88 1.82
CA SER A 122 -5.40 11.30 0.88
C SER A 122 -6.03 10.42 -0.20
N PHE A 123 -7.22 10.80 -0.67
CA PHE A 123 -7.88 10.21 -1.83
C PHE A 123 -7.56 11.01 -3.10
N ASP A 124 -7.64 10.37 -4.25
CA ASP A 124 -7.27 10.94 -5.56
C ASP A 124 -8.45 11.54 -6.36
N GLY A 125 -9.66 11.56 -5.79
CA GLY A 125 -10.89 11.97 -6.48
C GLY A 125 -11.57 10.84 -7.27
N GLY A 126 -10.89 9.72 -7.48
CA GLY A 126 -11.39 8.53 -8.18
C GLY A 126 -11.57 7.31 -7.29
N GLY A 127 -11.61 7.52 -5.97
CA GLY A 127 -11.82 6.44 -5.00
C GLY A 127 -10.57 5.62 -4.65
N ASN A 128 -9.37 6.05 -5.03
CA ASN A 128 -8.14 5.40 -4.60
C ASN A 128 -7.53 6.13 -3.42
N TYR A 129 -6.86 5.40 -2.55
CA TYR A 129 -6.25 5.93 -1.33
C TYR A 129 -4.74 5.69 -1.31
N ALA A 130 -3.97 6.70 -0.94
CA ALA A 130 -2.53 6.61 -0.83
C ALA A 130 -2.07 6.94 0.60
N LEU A 131 -1.16 6.15 1.14
CA LEU A 131 -0.50 6.40 2.41
C LEU A 131 1.01 6.19 2.30
N GLY A 132 1.78 7.04 2.97
CA GLY A 132 3.23 6.93 3.08
C GLY A 132 3.61 6.32 4.43
N ILE A 133 4.49 5.33 4.40
CA ILE A 133 5.14 4.75 5.57
C ILE A 133 6.59 5.22 5.56
N LYS A 134 7.04 5.85 6.63
CA LYS A 134 8.39 6.43 6.69
C LYS A 134 9.50 5.41 6.88
N GLU A 135 9.18 4.28 7.52
CA GLU A 135 10.16 3.30 7.96
C GLU A 135 9.68 1.87 7.66
N GLN A 136 10.44 1.09 6.89
CA GLN A 136 10.11 -0.32 6.59
C GLN A 136 10.16 -1.23 7.83
N ILE A 137 10.87 -0.83 8.86
CA ILE A 137 11.05 -1.59 10.10
C ILE A 137 9.76 -1.76 10.92
N VAL A 138 8.68 -1.05 10.56
CA VAL A 138 7.36 -1.25 11.19
C VAL A 138 6.76 -2.62 10.87
N PHE A 139 7.19 -3.24 9.76
CA PHE A 139 6.77 -4.58 9.39
C PHE A 139 7.56 -5.63 10.17
N PRO A 140 6.90 -6.61 10.78
CA PRO A 140 7.56 -7.64 11.60
C PRO A 140 8.47 -8.58 10.80
N GLU A 141 8.27 -8.66 9.49
CA GLU A 141 9.08 -9.46 8.58
C GLU A 141 10.50 -8.90 8.36
N ILE A 142 10.71 -7.64 8.74
CA ILE A 142 12.01 -6.98 8.59
C ILE A 142 12.79 -7.11 9.88
N GLU A 143 13.93 -7.79 9.79
CA GLU A 143 14.88 -7.92 10.89
C GLU A 143 15.76 -6.67 10.96
N TYR A 144 15.69 -5.93 12.07
CA TYR A 144 16.41 -4.67 12.27
C TYR A 144 17.92 -4.79 12.01
N ASP A 145 18.53 -5.88 12.45
CA ASP A 145 19.99 -6.12 12.32
C ASP A 145 20.44 -6.33 10.87
N LYS A 146 19.53 -6.63 9.95
CA LYS A 146 19.81 -6.84 8.53
C LYS A 146 19.54 -5.61 7.66
N VAL A 147 18.97 -4.56 8.25
CA VAL A 147 18.62 -3.32 7.54
C VAL A 147 19.88 -2.48 7.35
N ASP A 148 20.21 -2.19 6.08
CA ASP A 148 21.32 -1.30 5.73
C ASP A 148 20.97 0.17 5.86
N GLU A 149 19.72 0.54 5.54
CA GLU A 149 19.23 1.91 5.56
C GLU A 149 17.71 1.91 5.82
N VAL A 150 17.24 2.85 6.63
CA VAL A 150 15.80 3.07 6.81
C VAL A 150 15.23 3.69 5.54
N ARG A 151 14.20 3.05 4.97
CA ARG A 151 13.54 3.47 3.74
C ARG A 151 12.04 3.63 3.96
N GLY A 152 11.53 4.72 3.38
CA GLY A 152 10.09 4.89 3.27
C GLY A 152 9.50 4.15 2.08
N MET A 153 8.19 3.94 2.14
CA MET A 153 7.43 3.36 1.04
C MET A 153 6.05 3.99 0.93
N ASP A 154 5.50 3.99 -0.26
CA ASP A 154 4.13 4.41 -0.53
C ASP A 154 3.27 3.18 -0.75
N VAL A 155 2.13 3.14 -0.09
CA VAL A 155 1.11 2.09 -0.25
C VAL A 155 -0.11 2.73 -0.88
N ILE A 156 -0.49 2.27 -2.06
CA ILE A 156 -1.64 2.77 -2.80
C ILE A 156 -2.69 1.67 -2.85
N VAL A 157 -3.85 1.95 -2.27
CA VAL A 157 -5.01 1.06 -2.28
C VAL A 157 -5.93 1.50 -3.41
N VAL A 158 -6.08 0.65 -4.41
CA VAL A 158 -6.94 0.90 -5.57
C VAL A 158 -8.26 0.17 -5.37
N THR A 159 -9.36 0.93 -5.51
CA THR A 159 -10.73 0.41 -5.36
C THR A 159 -11.53 0.57 -6.63
N SER A 160 -12.68 -0.07 -6.70
CA SER A 160 -13.66 0.11 -7.78
C SER A 160 -14.70 1.19 -7.47
N ALA A 161 -14.52 1.96 -6.38
CA ALA A 161 -15.41 3.05 -6.02
C ALA A 161 -15.40 4.15 -7.10
N LYS A 162 -16.54 4.78 -7.28
CA LYS A 162 -16.70 5.90 -8.24
C LYS A 162 -16.41 7.27 -7.59
N SER A 163 -16.44 7.31 -6.27
CA SER A 163 -16.20 8.54 -5.49
C SER A 163 -15.34 8.26 -4.25
N ASP A 164 -14.70 9.31 -3.73
CA ASP A 164 -13.90 9.22 -2.51
C ASP A 164 -14.74 8.88 -1.28
N ASP A 165 -16.02 9.27 -1.25
CA ASP A 165 -16.90 8.96 -0.14
C ASP A 165 -17.24 7.47 -0.07
N GLU A 166 -17.53 6.85 -1.22
CA GLU A 166 -17.72 5.40 -1.30
C GLU A 166 -16.45 4.65 -0.88
N ALA A 167 -15.28 5.08 -1.36
CA ALA A 167 -14.00 4.47 -1.02
C ALA A 167 -13.67 4.65 0.47
N ARG A 168 -13.97 5.80 1.05
CA ARG A 168 -13.76 6.07 2.49
C ARG A 168 -14.58 5.14 3.35
N GLU A 169 -15.85 4.94 3.02
CA GLU A 169 -16.70 4.01 3.75
C GLU A 169 -16.26 2.55 3.56
N LEU A 170 -15.85 2.18 2.36
CA LEU A 170 -15.25 0.86 2.10
C LEU A 170 -14.03 0.63 3.01
N LEU A 171 -13.08 1.58 3.07
CA LEU A 171 -11.89 1.46 3.88
C LEU A 171 -12.19 1.52 5.39
N ARG A 172 -13.19 2.31 5.83
CA ARG A 172 -13.69 2.27 7.21
C ARG A 172 -14.23 0.89 7.59
N GLY A 173 -14.95 0.27 6.68
CA GLY A 173 -15.44 -1.11 6.85
C GLY A 173 -14.29 -2.11 7.05
N PHE A 174 -13.12 -1.88 6.46
CA PHE A 174 -11.90 -2.65 6.69
C PHE A 174 -11.11 -2.21 7.93
N HIS A 175 -11.66 -1.36 8.77
CA HIS A 175 -11.02 -0.85 9.99
C HIS A 175 -9.75 0.00 9.75
N PHE A 176 -9.67 0.69 8.62
CA PHE A 176 -8.61 1.67 8.42
C PHE A 176 -8.70 2.76 9.49
N PRO A 177 -7.63 2.99 10.26
CA PRO A 177 -7.62 3.93 11.38
C PRO A 177 -7.48 5.36 10.89
N PHE A 178 -8.53 5.92 10.29
CA PHE A 178 -8.54 7.33 9.91
C PHE A 178 -8.50 8.23 11.15
N ALA A 179 -7.68 9.27 11.09
CA ALA A 179 -7.71 10.32 12.11
C ALA A 179 -9.11 10.99 12.10
N ASN A 180 -9.66 11.20 13.27
CA ASN A 180 -10.88 12.03 13.41
C ASN A 180 -10.54 13.44 12.92
N ALA A 181 -11.25 13.90 11.88
CA ALA A 181 -11.10 15.25 11.35
C ALA A 181 -11.75 16.25 12.28
#